data_13c7fd537dfdcf400583ad36d89f6549
#
_entry.id   13c7fd537dfdcf400583ad36d89f6549
#
_cell.length_a   1.000
_cell.length_b   1.000
_cell.length_c   1.000
_cell.angle_alpha   90.00
_cell.angle_beta   90.00
_cell.angle_gamma   90.00
#
_symmetry.space_group_name_H-M   'P 1'
#
loop_
_entity.id
_entity.type
_entity.pdbx_description
1 polymer ?
#
loop_
_entity_poly.entity_id
_entity_poly.type
_entity_poly.pdbx_seq_one_letter_code
_entity_poly.pdbx_strand_id
1 'polypeptide(L)'
;MSKYILEVCVDSVESAISAYNGGATRIELCSNLVIGGTTPDLELFKTIRNHIQIPINVMIRPRYGDFCYTEYEHEIMCRQVENFKNEGADAVVIGSLNIDGTLNEKQMKELIKEAGQCKITLHRAFDMCKDYFQTMEEAIKLGVDTILTSGGKQNCIVGAETIRNLVEQA
;
A
#
# COMPACT_ATOMS: atom_id res chain seq x y z
N MET A 1 20.10 2.18 14.99
CA MET A 1 18.88 2.08 14.18
C MET A 1 19.22 2.55 12.76
N SER A 2 18.79 1.84 11.72
CA SER A 2 19.00 2.27 10.34
C SER A 2 18.31 3.62 10.10
N LYS A 3 19.01 4.54 9.42
CA LYS A 3 18.46 5.85 9.03
C LYS A 3 17.34 5.71 7.98
N TYR A 4 17.29 4.57 7.32
CA TYR A 4 16.36 4.31 6.22
C TYR A 4 15.56 3.04 6.48
N ILE A 5 14.33 3.00 5.98
CA ILE A 5 13.50 1.80 5.92
C ILE A 5 13.78 1.12 4.59
N LEU A 6 14.20 -0.15 4.65
CA LEU A 6 14.26 -1.02 3.47
C LEU A 6 13.01 -1.89 3.49
N GLU A 7 12.04 -1.54 2.64
CA GLU A 7 10.84 -2.32 2.41
C GLU A 7 11.00 -3.19 1.17
N VAL A 8 10.66 -4.47 1.28
CA VAL A 8 10.75 -5.43 0.17
C VAL A 8 9.36 -6.01 -0.08
N CYS A 9 8.89 -5.94 -1.33
CA CYS A 9 7.66 -6.60 -1.75
C CYS A 9 7.91 -8.10 -1.89
N VAL A 10 7.03 -8.91 -1.30
CA VAL A 10 7.13 -10.38 -1.25
C VAL A 10 5.78 -11.03 -1.51
N ASP A 11 5.77 -12.26 -2.03
CA ASP A 11 4.54 -12.99 -2.35
C ASP A 11 4.60 -14.49 -1.95
N SER A 12 5.59 -14.86 -1.16
CA SER A 12 5.74 -16.22 -0.61
C SER A 12 6.46 -16.19 0.75
N VAL A 13 6.37 -17.28 1.50
CA VAL A 13 7.08 -17.44 2.77
C VAL A 13 8.60 -17.39 2.54
N GLU A 14 9.08 -18.05 1.49
CA GLU A 14 10.50 -18.12 1.14
C GLU A 14 11.05 -16.73 0.77
N SER A 15 10.30 -15.94 -0.01
CA SER A 15 10.72 -14.59 -0.36
C SER A 15 10.72 -13.67 0.86
N ALA A 16 9.76 -13.82 1.79
CA ALA A 16 9.71 -13.05 3.04
C ALA A 16 10.91 -13.37 3.96
N ILE A 17 11.23 -14.64 4.14
CA ILE A 17 12.40 -15.08 4.92
C ILE A 17 13.70 -14.60 4.26
N SER A 18 13.80 -14.70 2.94
CA SER A 18 14.98 -14.23 2.20
C SER A 18 15.17 -12.72 2.31
N ALA A 19 14.10 -11.94 2.23
CA ALA A 19 14.13 -10.49 2.43
C ALA A 19 14.57 -10.14 3.86
N TYR A 20 13.99 -10.80 4.88
CA TYR A 20 14.36 -10.61 6.28
C TYR A 20 15.84 -10.90 6.53
N ASN A 21 16.34 -12.05 6.05
CA ASN A 21 17.76 -12.43 6.18
C ASN A 21 18.69 -11.49 5.38
N GLY A 22 18.18 -10.90 4.29
CA GLY A 22 18.88 -9.89 3.49
C GLY A 22 18.92 -8.49 4.11
N GLY A 23 18.30 -8.30 5.28
CA GLY A 23 18.31 -7.04 6.03
C GLY A 23 17.12 -6.13 5.75
N ALA A 24 16.04 -6.62 5.17
CA ALA A 24 14.79 -5.86 5.11
C ALA A 24 14.35 -5.45 6.53
N THR A 25 13.92 -4.22 6.68
CA THR A 25 13.41 -3.68 7.94
C THR A 25 11.90 -3.66 8.00
N ARG A 26 11.24 -3.92 6.87
CA ARG A 26 9.80 -4.05 6.66
C ARG A 26 9.56 -4.85 5.37
N ILE A 27 8.45 -5.55 5.28
CA ILE A 27 7.99 -6.15 4.02
C ILE A 27 6.62 -5.60 3.64
N GLU A 28 6.35 -5.59 2.33
CA GLU A 28 5.01 -5.43 1.76
C GLU A 28 4.57 -6.78 1.22
N LEU A 29 3.57 -7.38 1.86
CA LEU A 29 3.05 -8.68 1.47
C LEU A 29 1.96 -8.51 0.41
N CYS A 30 2.17 -9.16 -0.70
CA CYS A 30 1.27 -9.18 -1.86
C CYS A 30 0.98 -10.63 -2.28
N SER A 31 0.04 -10.78 -3.20
CA SER A 31 0.00 -11.88 -4.17
C SER A 31 0.23 -11.30 -5.57
N ASN A 32 0.61 -12.16 -6.51
CA ASN A 32 0.66 -11.79 -7.93
C ASN A 32 1.53 -10.56 -8.25
N LEU A 33 2.75 -10.48 -7.73
CA LEU A 33 3.68 -9.36 -7.95
C LEU A 33 3.93 -9.06 -9.44
N VAL A 34 3.88 -10.09 -10.31
CA VAL A 34 4.06 -9.95 -11.77
C VAL A 34 3.07 -8.97 -12.40
N ILE A 35 1.88 -8.84 -11.82
CA ILE A 35 0.83 -7.90 -12.29
C ILE A 35 0.69 -6.68 -11.38
N GLY A 36 1.70 -6.40 -10.55
CA GLY A 36 1.75 -5.23 -9.67
C GLY A 36 1.15 -5.43 -8.28
N GLY A 37 0.93 -6.68 -7.86
CA GLY A 37 0.43 -7.03 -6.54
C GLY A 37 -1.10 -6.97 -6.41
N THR A 38 -1.65 -7.95 -5.73
CA THR A 38 -3.05 -8.01 -5.27
C THR A 38 -3.09 -8.43 -3.81
N THR A 39 -4.26 -8.42 -3.19
CA THR A 39 -4.43 -8.86 -1.80
C THR A 39 -3.93 -10.29 -1.63
N PRO A 40 -3.05 -10.56 -0.65
CA PRO A 40 -2.55 -11.90 -0.37
C PRO A 40 -3.59 -12.76 0.35
N ASP A 41 -3.34 -14.05 0.39
CA ASP A 41 -4.09 -14.98 1.22
C ASP A 41 -3.79 -14.75 2.71
N LEU A 42 -4.81 -14.87 3.56
CA LEU A 42 -4.68 -14.63 5.01
C LEU A 42 -3.78 -15.66 5.69
N GLU A 43 -3.82 -16.93 5.24
CA GLU A 43 -2.98 -17.98 5.81
C GLU A 43 -1.51 -17.81 5.41
N LEU A 44 -1.24 -17.21 4.24
CA LEU A 44 0.11 -16.79 3.86
C LEU A 44 0.65 -15.74 4.85
N PHE A 45 -0.16 -14.73 5.19
CA PHE A 45 0.20 -13.71 6.18
C PHE A 45 0.53 -14.34 7.54
N LYS A 46 -0.36 -15.19 8.06
CA LYS A 46 -0.18 -15.88 9.34
C LYS A 46 1.09 -16.73 9.36
N THR A 47 1.32 -17.47 8.28
CA THR A 47 2.53 -18.30 8.16
C THR A 47 3.78 -17.43 8.19
N ILE A 48 3.85 -16.35 7.43
CA ILE A 48 4.99 -15.43 7.42
C ILE A 48 5.20 -14.81 8.81
N ARG A 49 4.12 -14.34 9.47
CA ARG A 49 4.20 -13.74 10.81
C ARG A 49 4.81 -14.68 11.84
N ASN A 50 4.65 -15.97 11.71
CA ASN A 50 5.28 -16.95 12.59
C ASN A 50 6.81 -17.08 12.39
N HIS A 51 7.33 -16.64 11.27
CA HIS A 51 8.75 -16.78 10.90
C HIS A 51 9.57 -15.49 10.99
N ILE A 52 8.94 -14.32 10.85
CA ILE A 52 9.64 -13.04 10.88
C ILE A 52 9.02 -12.07 11.88
N GLN A 53 9.85 -11.18 12.45
CA GLN A 53 9.42 -10.24 13.50
C GLN A 53 9.50 -8.76 13.05
N ILE A 54 9.70 -8.51 11.76
CA ILE A 54 9.68 -7.13 11.21
C ILE A 54 8.24 -6.76 10.81
N PRO A 55 7.93 -5.46 10.69
CA PRO A 55 6.62 -5.00 10.24
C PRO A 55 6.20 -5.60 8.89
N ILE A 56 4.93 -5.98 8.79
CA ILE A 56 4.30 -6.49 7.58
C ILE A 56 3.18 -5.54 7.16
N ASN A 57 3.40 -4.83 6.09
CA ASN A 57 2.38 -4.06 5.39
C ASN A 57 1.65 -5.00 4.42
N VAL A 58 0.33 -4.91 4.33
CA VAL A 58 -0.46 -5.85 3.51
C VAL A 58 -1.16 -5.12 2.37
N MET A 59 -0.94 -5.57 1.14
CA MET A 59 -1.63 -5.05 -0.03
C MET A 59 -3.13 -5.38 0.02
N ILE A 60 -3.98 -4.38 -0.13
CA ILE A 60 -5.43 -4.52 -0.27
C ILE A 60 -5.83 -4.04 -1.65
N ARG A 61 -5.85 -4.95 -2.59
CA ARG A 61 -6.18 -4.71 -4.00
C ARG A 61 -6.87 -5.96 -4.55
N PRO A 62 -8.17 -5.95 -4.77
CA PRO A 62 -8.95 -7.15 -5.07
C PRO A 62 -8.65 -7.71 -6.46
N ARG A 63 -8.17 -6.88 -7.40
CA ARG A 63 -7.86 -7.27 -8.79
C ARG A 63 -6.76 -6.41 -9.39
N TYR A 64 -6.19 -6.86 -10.49
CA TYR A 64 -5.32 -6.03 -11.35
C TYR A 64 -6.15 -5.04 -12.18
N GLY A 65 -5.47 -4.15 -12.91
CA GLY A 65 -6.08 -3.12 -13.74
C GLY A 65 -6.11 -1.77 -13.03
N ASP A 66 -7.14 -0.99 -13.28
CA ASP A 66 -7.34 0.33 -12.69
C ASP A 66 -7.59 0.29 -11.17
N PHE A 67 -7.76 1.44 -10.58
CA PHE A 67 -8.02 1.61 -9.16
C PHE A 67 -9.42 2.21 -8.88
N CYS A 68 -10.33 2.11 -9.86
CA CYS A 68 -11.71 2.55 -9.76
C CYS A 68 -12.58 1.34 -9.38
N TYR A 69 -12.87 1.18 -8.10
CA TYR A 69 -13.57 0.00 -7.59
C TYR A 69 -15.08 0.19 -7.54
N THR A 70 -15.79 -0.88 -7.92
CA THR A 70 -17.24 -0.98 -7.71
C THR A 70 -17.57 -1.05 -6.22
N GLU A 71 -18.84 -0.87 -5.85
CA GLU A 71 -19.29 -1.03 -4.46
C GLU A 71 -19.01 -2.44 -3.91
N TYR A 72 -19.14 -3.47 -4.73
CA TYR A 72 -18.85 -4.85 -4.31
C TYR A 72 -17.36 -5.09 -4.08
N GLU A 73 -16.49 -4.56 -4.95
CA GLU A 73 -15.04 -4.65 -4.77
C GLU A 73 -14.60 -3.87 -3.52
N HIS A 74 -15.19 -2.70 -3.29
CA HIS A 74 -14.92 -1.90 -2.10
C HIS A 74 -15.38 -2.63 -0.82
N GLU A 75 -16.55 -3.27 -0.81
CA GLU A 75 -17.00 -4.11 0.31
C GLU A 75 -16.01 -5.23 0.61
N ILE A 76 -15.49 -5.91 -0.42
CA ILE A 76 -14.44 -6.93 -0.28
C ILE A 76 -13.19 -6.32 0.36
N MET A 77 -12.73 -5.15 -0.11
CA MET A 77 -11.57 -4.46 0.44
C MET A 77 -11.75 -4.13 1.93
N CYS A 78 -12.90 -3.61 2.34
CA CYS A 78 -13.19 -3.32 3.75
C CYS A 78 -13.07 -4.58 4.62
N ARG A 79 -13.64 -5.70 4.19
CA ARG A 79 -13.54 -6.97 4.91
C ARG A 79 -12.10 -7.50 4.96
N GLN A 80 -11.33 -7.34 3.88
CA GLN A 80 -9.92 -7.72 3.85
C GLN A 80 -9.10 -6.89 4.85
N VAL A 81 -9.32 -5.57 4.88
CA VAL A 81 -8.69 -4.67 5.86
C VAL A 81 -8.98 -5.13 7.29
N GLU A 82 -10.26 -5.38 7.60
CA GLU A 82 -10.68 -5.87 8.93
C GLU A 82 -9.98 -7.19 9.29
N ASN A 83 -9.95 -8.16 8.36
CA ASN A 83 -9.33 -9.45 8.59
C ASN A 83 -7.82 -9.32 8.89
N PHE A 84 -7.07 -8.61 8.06
CA PHE A 84 -5.63 -8.44 8.27
C PHE A 84 -5.31 -7.63 9.52
N LYS A 85 -6.09 -6.58 9.82
CA LYS A 85 -5.98 -5.84 11.08
C LYS A 85 -6.14 -6.77 12.28
N ASN A 86 -7.16 -7.62 12.29
CA ASN A 86 -7.45 -8.54 13.39
C ASN A 86 -6.35 -9.60 13.57
N GLU A 87 -5.62 -9.95 12.52
CA GLU A 87 -4.46 -10.83 12.55
C GLU A 87 -3.13 -10.11 12.84
N GLY A 88 -3.17 -8.79 13.07
CA GLY A 88 -2.01 -8.02 13.50
C GLY A 88 -1.13 -7.50 12.36
N ALA A 89 -1.70 -7.15 11.23
CA ALA A 89 -0.98 -6.38 10.21
C ALA A 89 -0.54 -5.03 10.77
N ASP A 90 0.69 -4.62 10.46
CA ASP A 90 1.25 -3.33 10.93
C ASP A 90 0.72 -2.14 10.11
N ALA A 91 0.47 -2.38 8.83
CA ALA A 91 -0.13 -1.40 7.93
C ALA A 91 -0.95 -2.08 6.84
N VAL A 92 -1.85 -1.32 6.24
CA VAL A 92 -2.54 -1.69 5.00
C VAL A 92 -2.11 -0.76 3.87
N VAL A 93 -1.93 -1.35 2.69
CA VAL A 93 -1.50 -0.67 1.46
C VAL A 93 -2.73 -0.58 0.54
N ILE A 94 -3.30 0.59 0.43
CA ILE A 94 -4.60 0.86 -0.21
C ILE A 94 -4.50 2.00 -1.21
N GLY A 95 -5.52 2.16 -2.04
CA GLY A 95 -5.67 3.31 -2.92
C GLY A 95 -6.88 3.13 -3.82
N SER A 96 -7.72 4.14 -3.89
CA SER A 96 -8.92 4.16 -4.73
C SER A 96 -9.05 5.50 -5.43
N LEU A 97 -9.35 5.45 -6.73
CA LEU A 97 -9.54 6.62 -7.58
C LEU A 97 -10.96 6.67 -8.14
N ASN A 98 -11.39 7.85 -8.49
CA ASN A 98 -12.55 8.08 -9.35
C ASN A 98 -12.15 7.92 -10.83
N ILE A 99 -13.13 7.77 -11.71
CA ILE A 99 -12.90 7.62 -13.16
C ILE A 99 -12.18 8.84 -13.77
N ASP A 100 -12.34 10.02 -13.18
CA ASP A 100 -11.66 11.24 -13.62
C ASP A 100 -10.22 11.41 -13.10
N GLY A 101 -9.72 10.41 -12.37
CA GLY A 101 -8.36 10.37 -11.80
C GLY A 101 -8.20 11.13 -10.49
N THR A 102 -9.27 11.62 -9.85
CA THR A 102 -9.22 12.17 -8.49
C THR A 102 -9.23 11.07 -7.45
N LEU A 103 -8.75 11.36 -6.24
CA LEU A 103 -8.81 10.41 -5.12
C LEU A 103 -10.29 10.14 -4.75
N ASN A 104 -10.65 8.87 -4.61
CA ASN A 104 -11.98 8.52 -4.11
C ASN A 104 -12.01 8.65 -2.58
N GLU A 105 -12.17 9.89 -2.10
CA GLU A 105 -12.15 10.19 -0.67
C GLU A 105 -13.16 9.37 0.13
N LYS A 106 -14.34 9.05 -0.43
CA LYS A 106 -15.36 8.28 0.27
C LYS A 106 -14.82 6.88 0.59
N GLN A 107 -14.37 6.16 -0.44
CA GLN A 107 -13.84 4.81 -0.27
C GLN A 107 -12.57 4.81 0.60
N MET A 108 -11.68 5.78 0.41
CA MET A 108 -10.48 5.90 1.24
C MET A 108 -10.81 6.13 2.71
N LYS A 109 -11.77 7.02 3.04
CA LYS A 109 -12.23 7.25 4.42
C LYS A 109 -12.79 5.98 5.07
N GLU A 110 -13.57 5.21 4.33
CA GLU A 110 -14.14 3.95 4.82
C GLU A 110 -13.03 2.91 5.09
N LEU A 111 -12.09 2.72 4.16
CA LEU A 111 -10.96 1.81 4.34
C LEU A 111 -10.06 2.21 5.53
N ILE A 112 -9.74 3.49 5.66
CA ILE A 112 -8.94 4.02 6.78
C ILE A 112 -9.66 3.81 8.12
N LYS A 113 -10.98 4.02 8.16
CA LYS A 113 -11.80 3.74 9.35
C LYS A 113 -11.74 2.26 9.73
N GLU A 114 -11.87 1.35 8.77
CA GLU A 114 -11.77 -0.09 9.02
C GLU A 114 -10.35 -0.51 9.49
N ALA A 115 -9.31 0.14 8.98
CA ALA A 115 -7.93 -0.11 9.37
C ALA A 115 -7.64 0.22 10.86
N GLY A 116 -8.36 1.19 11.43
CA GLY A 116 -8.27 1.54 12.84
C GLY A 116 -6.89 2.06 13.23
N GLN A 117 -6.09 1.25 13.91
CA GLN A 117 -4.74 1.62 14.38
C GLN A 117 -3.61 1.21 13.41
N CYS A 118 -3.93 0.47 12.34
CA CYS A 118 -2.95 0.14 11.33
C CYS A 118 -2.48 1.41 10.61
N LYS A 119 -1.21 1.46 10.27
CA LYS A 119 -0.70 2.51 9.39
C LYS A 119 -1.27 2.37 7.99
N ILE A 120 -1.33 3.48 7.27
CA ILE A 120 -1.90 3.56 5.94
C ILE A 120 -0.81 3.93 4.93
N THR A 121 -0.64 3.10 3.91
CA THR A 121 0.16 3.43 2.73
C THR A 121 -0.77 3.60 1.53
N LEU A 122 -0.72 4.76 0.87
CA LEU A 122 -1.32 4.95 -0.44
C LEU A 122 -0.37 4.39 -1.49
N HIS A 123 -0.80 3.32 -2.16
CA HIS A 123 0.02 2.65 -3.18
C HIS A 123 0.09 3.42 -4.51
N ARG A 124 0.66 2.79 -5.53
CA ARG A 124 0.89 3.38 -6.85
C ARG A 124 -0.36 3.83 -7.63
N ALA A 125 -1.58 3.72 -7.08
CA ALA A 125 -2.72 4.48 -7.55
C ALA A 125 -2.43 5.99 -7.59
N PHE A 126 -1.58 6.46 -6.67
CA PHE A 126 -1.09 7.84 -6.65
C PHE A 126 -0.43 8.26 -7.98
N ASP A 127 0.33 7.37 -8.62
CA ASP A 127 0.99 7.66 -9.91
C ASP A 127 0.00 7.74 -11.09
N MET A 128 -1.25 7.33 -10.89
CA MET A 128 -2.34 7.38 -11.88
C MET A 128 -3.31 8.53 -11.62
N CYS A 129 -3.10 9.31 -10.56
CA CYS A 129 -4.00 10.42 -10.25
C CYS A 129 -3.78 11.59 -11.20
N LYS A 130 -4.81 12.44 -11.29
CA LYS A 130 -4.84 13.60 -12.18
C LYS A 130 -3.90 14.71 -11.74
N ASP A 131 -3.76 14.92 -10.44
CA ASP A 131 -2.93 15.96 -9.82
C ASP A 131 -2.25 15.38 -8.56
N TYR A 132 -0.92 15.27 -8.61
CA TYR A 132 -0.13 14.67 -7.53
C TYR A 132 -0.15 15.52 -6.26
N PHE A 133 -0.06 16.85 -6.40
CA PHE A 133 0.01 17.74 -5.24
C PHE A 133 -1.33 17.84 -4.53
N GLN A 134 -2.41 17.96 -5.28
CA GLN A 134 -3.76 17.93 -4.71
C GLN A 134 -4.03 16.57 -4.04
N THR A 135 -3.72 15.47 -4.70
CA THR A 135 -3.93 14.11 -4.14
C THR A 135 -3.09 13.88 -2.90
N MET A 136 -1.85 14.41 -2.83
CA MET A 136 -1.01 14.34 -1.64
C MET A 136 -1.65 15.09 -0.46
N GLU A 137 -2.13 16.32 -0.68
CA GLU A 137 -2.83 17.08 0.36
C GLU A 137 -4.10 16.38 0.86
N GLU A 138 -4.88 15.79 -0.06
CA GLU A 138 -6.05 14.99 0.28
C GLU A 138 -5.67 13.77 1.12
N ALA A 139 -4.61 13.04 0.72
CA ALA A 139 -4.09 11.90 1.45
C ALA A 139 -3.61 12.28 2.87
N ILE A 140 -2.89 13.39 3.01
CA ILE A 140 -2.46 13.93 4.31
C ILE A 140 -3.67 14.24 5.20
N LYS A 141 -4.69 14.92 4.66
CA LYS A 141 -5.94 15.24 5.40
C LYS A 141 -6.70 13.99 5.84
N LEU A 142 -6.58 12.89 5.09
CA LEU A 142 -7.18 11.60 5.42
C LEU A 142 -6.38 10.81 6.47
N GLY A 143 -5.15 11.22 6.79
CA GLY A 143 -4.30 10.53 7.74
C GLY A 143 -3.50 9.38 7.12
N VAL A 144 -3.16 9.45 5.84
CA VAL A 144 -2.24 8.51 5.18
C VAL A 144 -0.83 8.75 5.71
N ASP A 145 -0.15 7.69 6.16
CA ASP A 145 1.21 7.77 6.73
C ASP A 145 2.31 7.77 5.67
N THR A 146 2.07 7.12 4.54
CA THR A 146 3.07 6.90 3.50
C THR A 146 2.43 6.93 2.11
N ILE A 147 3.11 7.54 1.14
CA ILE A 147 2.74 7.46 -0.28
C ILE A 147 3.85 6.74 -1.05
N LEU A 148 3.50 5.67 -1.75
CA LEU A 148 4.39 4.96 -2.66
C LEU A 148 4.24 5.54 -4.06
N THR A 149 5.31 6.14 -4.59
CA THR A 149 5.28 6.78 -5.91
C THR A 149 6.59 6.62 -6.66
N SER A 150 6.52 6.63 -7.97
CA SER A 150 7.66 6.82 -8.88
C SER A 150 7.67 8.24 -9.49
N GLY A 151 6.93 9.19 -8.90
CA GLY A 151 6.76 10.54 -9.43
C GLY A 151 5.94 10.57 -10.72
N GLY A 152 4.99 9.63 -10.87
CA GLY A 152 4.15 9.50 -12.08
C GLY A 152 4.91 9.12 -13.34
N LYS A 153 6.11 8.52 -13.19
CA LYS A 153 6.97 8.09 -14.29
C LYS A 153 7.19 6.58 -14.29
N GLN A 154 7.83 6.07 -15.33
CA GLN A 154 8.13 4.65 -15.47
C GLN A 154 8.92 4.09 -14.26
N ASN A 155 9.81 4.88 -13.70
CA ASN A 155 10.57 4.53 -12.49
C ASN A 155 10.96 5.80 -11.70
N CYS A 156 11.38 5.62 -10.46
CA CYS A 156 11.71 6.71 -9.54
C CYS A 156 12.94 7.54 -9.97
N ILE A 157 13.84 7.00 -10.78
CA ILE A 157 15.01 7.75 -11.28
C ILE A 157 14.51 8.85 -12.24
N VAL A 158 13.63 8.49 -13.17
CA VAL A 158 13.02 9.45 -14.11
C VAL A 158 12.08 10.42 -13.41
N GLY A 159 11.41 9.96 -12.34
CA GLY A 159 10.47 10.77 -11.54
C GLY A 159 11.13 11.54 -10.38
N ALA A 160 12.45 11.51 -10.25
CA ALA A 160 13.16 12.06 -9.08
C ALA A 160 12.86 13.52 -8.78
N GLU A 161 12.69 14.36 -9.80
CA GLU A 161 12.33 15.77 -9.64
C GLU A 161 10.92 15.94 -9.05
N THR A 162 9.94 15.21 -9.59
CA THR A 162 8.57 15.22 -9.04
C THR A 162 8.55 14.73 -7.60
N ILE A 163 9.28 13.64 -7.29
CA ILE A 163 9.38 13.10 -5.92
C ILE A 163 10.00 14.12 -4.98
N ARG A 164 11.07 14.83 -5.40
CA ARG A 164 11.68 15.90 -4.60
C ARG A 164 10.67 16.99 -4.27
N ASN A 165 9.95 17.49 -5.28
CA ASN A 165 8.96 18.55 -5.10
C ASN A 165 7.82 18.12 -4.17
N LEU A 166 7.39 16.85 -4.25
CA LEU A 166 6.40 16.29 -3.32
C LEU A 166 6.94 16.23 -1.88
N VAL A 167 8.18 15.79 -1.68
CA VAL A 167 8.81 15.72 -0.35
C VAL A 167 9.03 17.11 0.27
N GLU A 168 9.30 18.14 -0.54
CA GLU A 168 9.47 19.52 -0.07
C GLU A 168 8.15 20.16 0.36
N GLN A 169 7.00 19.64 -0.08
CA GLN A 169 5.67 20.16 0.24
C GLN A 169 4.89 19.31 1.26
N ALA A 170 5.37 18.11 1.60
CA ALA A 170 4.72 17.18 2.50
C ALA A 170 4.79 17.56 3.99
#